data_9183a102904132e25d353c8d469aa6c5
#
_entry.id   9183a102904132e25d353c8d469aa6c5
#
_cell.length_a   1.000
_cell.length_b   1.000
_cell.length_c   1.000
_cell.angle_alpha   90.00
_cell.angle_beta   90.00
_cell.angle_gamma   90.00
#
_symmetry.space_group_name_H-M   'P 1'
#
loop_
_entity.id
_entity.type
_entity.pdbx_description
1 polymer ?
#
loop_
_entity_poly.entity_id
_entity_poly.type
_entity_poly.pdbx_seq_one_letter_code
_entity_poly.pdbx_strand_id
1 'polypeptide(L)'
;MATTEAATISEEVHPDYTVGINELTKVRDCLEGSPEIKRKGYRYLPHPSQIDTESNEQKLRYKEYIAGAEFEPYPEQTRRTLLGKMRIGNTTVELPDRISYLEQNVDGDGMSLKGAVEFAASNVLSMKWHVLVADYQDLSDVDLNAISIADLEAQ
;
A
#
# COMPACT_ATOMS: atom_id res chain seq x y z
N MET A 1 29.67 -19.09 -23.48
CA MET A 1 29.13 -18.99 -22.09
C MET A 1 29.02 -17.50 -21.78
N ALA A 2 27.83 -16.95 -21.90
CA ALA A 2 27.58 -15.57 -21.55
C ALA A 2 27.17 -15.56 -20.08
N THR A 3 28.00 -14.98 -19.22
CA THR A 3 27.70 -14.73 -17.83
C THR A 3 26.70 -13.60 -17.78
N THR A 4 25.45 -13.90 -17.48
CA THR A 4 24.42 -12.89 -17.17
C THR A 4 24.87 -12.23 -15.87
N GLU A 5 25.39 -11.01 -15.95
CA GLU A 5 25.53 -10.14 -14.77
C GLU A 5 24.11 -9.85 -14.26
N ALA A 6 23.77 -10.45 -13.13
CA ALA A 6 22.58 -10.06 -12.39
C ALA A 6 22.72 -8.57 -12.05
N ALA A 7 21.82 -7.75 -12.56
CA ALA A 7 21.76 -6.34 -12.21
C ALA A 7 21.64 -6.22 -10.69
N THR A 8 22.69 -5.69 -10.07
CA THR A 8 22.68 -5.39 -8.64
C THR A 8 21.65 -4.29 -8.44
N ILE A 9 20.51 -4.63 -7.86
CA ILE A 9 19.49 -3.64 -7.46
C ILE A 9 20.20 -2.71 -6.48
N SER A 10 20.26 -1.44 -6.82
CA SER A 10 20.83 -0.42 -5.93
C SER A 10 20.03 -0.41 -4.62
N GLU A 11 20.70 -0.68 -3.51
CA GLU A 11 20.13 -0.56 -2.17
C GLU A 11 20.01 0.91 -1.71
N GLU A 12 20.30 1.86 -2.60
CA GLU A 12 20.22 3.28 -2.27
C GLU A 12 18.76 3.70 -2.08
N VAL A 13 18.44 4.01 -0.84
CA VAL A 13 17.14 4.54 -0.45
C VAL A 13 17.12 6.05 -0.70
N HIS A 14 16.10 6.54 -1.38
CA HIS A 14 15.95 7.98 -1.65
C HIS A 14 15.96 8.77 -0.33
N PRO A 15 16.72 9.89 -0.22
CA PRO A 15 16.84 10.67 1.01
C PRO A 15 15.49 11.10 1.61
N ASP A 16 14.55 11.54 0.77
CA ASP A 16 13.23 11.97 1.23
C ASP A 16 12.42 10.83 1.85
N TYR A 17 12.61 9.59 1.36
CA TYR A 17 12.01 8.42 1.97
C TYR A 17 12.56 8.19 3.37
N THR A 18 13.88 8.30 3.55
CA THR A 18 14.54 8.10 4.85
C THR A 18 14.05 9.12 5.88
N VAL A 19 13.87 10.38 5.49
CA VAL A 19 13.37 11.44 6.36
C VAL A 19 11.89 11.22 6.70
N GLY A 20 11.09 10.85 5.71
CA GLY A 20 9.63 10.71 5.84
C GLY A 20 9.15 9.41 6.46
N ILE A 21 9.96 8.33 6.47
CA ILE A 21 9.51 6.99 6.82
C ILE A 21 8.89 6.87 8.22
N ASN A 22 9.41 7.62 9.19
CA ASN A 22 8.87 7.59 10.55
C ASN A 22 7.47 8.20 10.62
N GLU A 23 7.21 9.27 9.88
CA GLU A 23 5.89 9.89 9.81
C GLU A 23 4.91 9.01 9.06
N LEU A 24 5.33 8.47 7.91
CA LEU A 24 4.52 7.54 7.11
C LEU A 24 4.16 6.28 7.91
N THR A 25 5.10 5.77 8.70
CA THR A 25 4.84 4.63 9.59
C THR A 25 3.77 4.97 10.63
N LYS A 26 3.81 6.16 11.24
CA LYS A 26 2.78 6.59 12.20
C LYS A 26 1.41 6.70 11.52
N VAL A 27 1.35 7.27 10.33
CA VAL A 27 0.09 7.38 9.57
C VAL A 27 -0.48 6.00 9.28
N ARG A 28 0.35 5.07 8.79
CA ARG A 28 -0.07 3.69 8.54
C ARG A 28 -0.60 3.01 9.80
N ASP A 29 0.11 3.12 10.91
CA ASP A 29 -0.30 2.54 12.17
C ASP A 29 -1.66 3.10 12.67
N CYS A 30 -1.87 4.40 12.48
CA CYS A 30 -3.15 5.04 12.78
C CYS A 30 -4.30 4.56 11.86
N LEU A 31 -4.00 4.26 10.59
CA LEU A 31 -4.99 3.71 9.66
C LEU A 31 -5.34 2.26 10.00
N GLU A 32 -4.39 1.47 10.48
CA GLU A 32 -4.61 0.10 10.96
C GLU A 32 -5.40 0.08 12.30
N GLY A 33 -5.38 1.20 13.02
CA GLY A 33 -6.25 1.46 14.17
C GLY A 33 -5.79 0.84 15.47
N SER A 34 -6.78 0.63 16.37
CA SER A 34 -6.54 0.21 17.76
C SER A 34 -5.67 -1.05 17.92
N PRO A 35 -5.83 -2.10 17.12
CA PRO A 35 -5.00 -3.31 17.27
C PRO A 35 -3.51 -3.04 17.07
N GLU A 36 -3.16 -2.25 16.05
CA GLU A 36 -1.77 -1.94 15.75
C GLU A 36 -1.15 -0.98 16.78
N ILE A 37 -1.92 0.02 17.21
CA ILE A 37 -1.51 0.95 18.27
C ILE A 37 -1.20 0.18 19.57
N LYS A 38 -2.07 -0.76 19.95
CA LYS A 38 -1.88 -1.60 21.14
C LYS A 38 -0.68 -2.54 20.98
N ARG A 39 -0.51 -3.13 19.78
CA ARG A 39 0.61 -4.02 19.48
C ARG A 39 1.97 -3.33 19.64
N LYS A 40 2.06 -2.07 19.23
CA LYS A 40 3.27 -1.25 19.33
C LYS A 40 3.49 -0.64 20.72
N GLY A 41 2.50 -0.75 21.60
CA GLY A 41 2.58 -0.44 23.02
C GLY A 41 3.29 0.88 23.32
N TYR A 42 4.45 0.84 23.95
CA TYR A 42 5.21 2.01 24.41
C TYR A 42 5.41 3.13 23.40
N ARG A 43 5.43 2.80 22.11
CA ARG A 43 5.60 3.81 21.06
C ARG A 43 4.47 4.84 21.03
N TYR A 44 3.25 4.40 21.34
CA TYR A 44 2.02 5.20 21.29
C TYR A 44 1.35 5.34 22.65
N LEU A 45 1.55 4.37 23.51
CA LEU A 45 0.94 4.26 24.82
C LEU A 45 2.04 4.18 25.89
N PRO A 46 2.71 5.33 26.22
CA PRO A 46 3.72 5.34 27.26
C PRO A 46 3.11 4.96 28.60
N HIS A 47 3.91 4.38 29.50
CA HIS A 47 3.44 3.97 30.82
C HIS A 47 2.96 5.20 31.61
N PRO A 48 1.74 5.20 32.13
CA PRO A 48 1.13 6.38 32.77
C PRO A 48 1.89 6.85 34.02
N SER A 49 2.56 5.95 34.73
CA SER A 49 3.26 6.27 35.98
C SER A 49 4.70 6.76 35.79
N GLN A 50 5.28 6.67 34.59
CA GLN A 50 6.71 7.00 34.32
C GLN A 50 7.72 6.33 35.25
N ILE A 51 7.30 5.33 36.04
CA ILE A 51 8.08 4.64 37.05
C ILE A 51 8.66 3.38 36.44
N ASP A 52 9.80 2.95 37.00
CA ASP A 52 10.53 1.75 36.60
C ASP A 52 9.62 0.55 36.31
N THR A 53 9.65 0.09 35.05
CA THR A 53 8.73 -0.91 34.49
C THR A 53 9.15 -2.34 34.77
N GLU A 54 10.17 -2.57 35.57
CA GLU A 54 10.75 -3.89 35.76
C GLU A 54 9.97 -4.79 36.73
N SER A 55 9.21 -4.21 37.66
CA SER A 55 8.42 -5.01 38.60
C SER A 55 7.26 -5.74 37.90
N ASN A 56 6.94 -6.95 38.35
CA ASN A 56 5.84 -7.74 37.79
C ASN A 56 4.49 -7.04 37.97
N GLU A 57 4.31 -6.28 39.04
CA GLU A 57 3.09 -5.51 39.29
C GLU A 57 2.93 -4.38 38.26
N GLN A 58 3.99 -3.64 37.95
CA GLN A 58 3.96 -2.58 36.94
C GLN A 58 3.69 -3.14 35.53
N LYS A 59 4.26 -4.29 35.21
CA LYS A 59 3.99 -4.99 33.95
C LYS A 59 2.52 -5.40 33.82
N LEU A 60 1.91 -5.85 34.92
CA LEU A 60 0.49 -6.21 34.92
C LEU A 60 -0.39 -4.96 34.73
N ARG A 61 -0.13 -3.90 35.47
CA ARG A 61 -0.85 -2.62 35.34
C ARG A 61 -0.73 -2.03 33.94
N TYR A 62 0.45 -2.15 33.34
CA TYR A 62 0.63 -1.70 31.95
C TYR A 62 -0.17 -2.53 30.95
N LYS A 63 -0.24 -3.85 31.14
CA LYS A 63 -1.10 -4.70 30.30
C LYS A 63 -2.57 -4.34 30.40
N GLU A 64 -3.06 -4.06 31.62
CA GLU A 64 -4.42 -3.61 31.86
C GLU A 64 -4.68 -2.24 31.19
N TYR A 65 -3.73 -1.32 31.31
CA TYR A 65 -3.79 -0.01 30.66
C TYR A 65 -3.88 -0.15 29.12
N ILE A 66 -3.03 -0.97 28.50
CA ILE A 66 -3.09 -1.22 27.05
C ILE A 66 -4.43 -1.89 26.67
N ALA A 67 -4.89 -2.86 27.48
CA ALA A 67 -6.14 -3.55 27.18
C ALA A 67 -7.33 -2.58 27.18
N GLY A 68 -7.37 -1.64 28.12
CA GLY A 68 -8.41 -0.63 28.25
C GLY A 68 -8.26 0.58 27.32
N ALA A 69 -7.11 0.76 26.67
CA ALA A 69 -6.89 1.89 25.77
C ALA A 69 -7.78 1.78 24.53
N GLU A 70 -8.40 2.87 24.12
CA GLU A 70 -9.16 2.97 22.88
C GLU A 70 -8.53 4.01 21.97
N PHE A 71 -8.45 3.68 20.69
CA PHE A 71 -7.97 4.58 19.65
C PHE A 71 -9.11 4.81 18.66
N GLU A 72 -9.56 6.05 18.58
CA GLU A 72 -10.62 6.43 17.65
C GLU A 72 -10.12 6.42 16.21
N PRO A 73 -10.77 5.71 15.28
CA PRO A 73 -10.28 5.49 13.92
C PRO A 73 -10.57 6.68 12.97
N TYR A 74 -10.45 7.92 13.46
CA TYR A 74 -10.68 9.12 12.63
C TYR A 74 -9.86 9.17 11.33
N PRO A 75 -8.56 8.77 11.31
CA PRO A 75 -7.79 8.78 10.07
C PRO A 75 -8.39 7.86 9.01
N GLU A 76 -8.80 6.66 9.38
CA GLU A 76 -9.42 5.71 8.48
C GLU A 76 -10.81 6.16 8.02
N GLN A 77 -11.62 6.72 8.91
CA GLN A 77 -12.92 7.28 8.57
C GLN A 77 -12.79 8.45 7.59
N THR A 78 -11.80 9.32 7.81
CA THR A 78 -11.51 10.44 6.92
C THR A 78 -11.10 9.94 5.53
N ARG A 79 -10.18 8.97 5.47
CA ARG A 79 -9.74 8.35 4.22
C ARG A 79 -10.91 7.75 3.45
N ARG A 80 -11.75 6.95 4.10
CA ARG A 80 -12.95 6.33 3.49
C ARG A 80 -13.93 7.38 2.98
N THR A 81 -14.14 8.45 3.75
CA THR A 81 -15.04 9.53 3.34
C THR A 81 -14.53 10.24 2.08
N LEU A 82 -13.24 10.53 2.03
CA LEU A 82 -12.62 11.17 0.86
C LEU A 82 -12.70 10.26 -0.37
N LEU A 83 -12.36 8.97 -0.23
CA LEU A 83 -12.50 7.99 -1.31
C LEU A 83 -13.96 7.86 -1.77
N GLY A 84 -14.90 7.83 -0.82
CA GLY A 84 -16.34 7.80 -1.14
C GLY A 84 -16.77 8.99 -1.97
N LYS A 85 -16.29 10.19 -1.64
CA LYS A 85 -16.58 11.43 -2.42
C LYS A 85 -15.97 11.38 -3.82
N MET A 86 -14.77 10.82 -3.98
CA MET A 86 -14.15 10.63 -5.29
C MET A 86 -14.94 9.66 -6.18
N ARG A 87 -15.63 8.68 -5.59
CA ARG A 87 -16.44 7.69 -6.31
C ARG A 87 -17.80 8.22 -6.78
N ILE A 88 -18.29 9.33 -6.23
CA ILE A 88 -19.60 9.89 -6.57
C ILE A 88 -19.64 10.42 -8.02
N GLY A 89 -18.50 10.77 -8.60
CA GLY A 89 -18.39 11.17 -10.00
C GLY A 89 -18.49 9.94 -10.93
N ASN A 90 -19.31 10.04 -11.98
CA ASN A 90 -19.26 9.07 -13.08
C ASN A 90 -17.96 9.28 -13.86
N THR A 91 -16.96 8.49 -13.56
CA THR A 91 -15.73 8.46 -14.35
C THR A 91 -15.97 7.56 -15.55
N THR A 92 -15.99 8.14 -16.72
CA THR A 92 -16.00 7.41 -17.99
C THR A 92 -14.56 7.22 -18.45
N VAL A 93 -14.20 6.02 -18.79
CA VAL A 93 -12.91 5.69 -19.36
C VAL A 93 -13.13 5.29 -20.80
N GLU A 94 -12.46 5.98 -21.71
CA GLU A 94 -12.48 5.65 -23.15
C GLU A 94 -11.07 5.20 -23.53
N LEU A 95 -10.92 3.92 -23.80
CA LEU A 95 -9.66 3.35 -24.25
C LEU A 95 -9.72 3.01 -25.75
N PRO A 96 -8.62 3.17 -26.50
CA PRO A 96 -8.52 2.62 -27.85
C PRO A 96 -8.76 1.10 -27.85
N ASP A 97 -9.38 0.57 -28.91
CA ASP A 97 -9.76 -0.84 -29.04
C ASP A 97 -8.60 -1.80 -28.71
N ARG A 98 -7.38 -1.43 -29.09
CA ARG A 98 -6.17 -2.25 -28.87
C ARG A 98 -5.83 -2.50 -27.39
N ILE A 99 -6.27 -1.63 -26.51
CA ILE A 99 -5.96 -1.68 -25.06
C ILE A 99 -7.25 -1.69 -24.22
N SER A 100 -8.39 -1.99 -24.84
CA SER A 100 -9.69 -2.03 -24.15
C SER A 100 -9.75 -3.09 -23.06
N TYR A 101 -8.99 -4.16 -23.19
CA TYR A 101 -8.85 -5.20 -22.17
C TYR A 101 -8.35 -4.66 -20.81
N LEU A 102 -7.55 -3.59 -20.82
CA LEU A 102 -7.06 -2.93 -19.59
C LEU A 102 -8.20 -2.36 -18.74
N GLU A 103 -9.36 -2.10 -19.31
CA GLU A 103 -10.51 -1.63 -18.54
C GLU A 103 -10.88 -2.62 -17.44
N GLN A 104 -10.75 -3.92 -17.72
CA GLN A 104 -11.15 -4.99 -16.83
C GLN A 104 -9.99 -5.72 -16.16
N ASN A 105 -8.79 -5.66 -16.75
CA ASN A 105 -7.63 -6.38 -16.24
C ASN A 105 -6.33 -5.60 -16.53
N VAL A 106 -5.87 -4.79 -15.56
CA VAL A 106 -4.64 -3.99 -15.70
C VAL A 106 -3.41 -4.68 -15.14
N ASP A 107 -3.57 -5.68 -14.30
CA ASP A 107 -2.48 -6.35 -13.58
C ASP A 107 -2.27 -7.82 -13.99
N GLY A 108 -3.10 -8.33 -14.90
CA GLY A 108 -3.12 -9.75 -15.25
C GLY A 108 -3.92 -10.64 -14.30
N ASP A 109 -4.22 -10.17 -13.10
CA ASP A 109 -4.92 -10.90 -12.03
C ASP A 109 -6.41 -10.51 -11.91
N GLY A 110 -6.92 -9.68 -12.84
CA GLY A 110 -8.32 -9.30 -12.91
C GLY A 110 -8.68 -7.98 -12.21
N MET A 111 -7.70 -7.16 -11.84
CA MET A 111 -7.96 -5.82 -11.33
C MET A 111 -8.40 -4.89 -12.47
N SER A 112 -9.57 -4.27 -12.34
CA SER A 112 -10.03 -3.28 -13.31
C SER A 112 -9.22 -1.99 -13.24
N LEU A 113 -9.12 -1.25 -14.34
CA LEU A 113 -8.47 0.07 -14.37
C LEU A 113 -9.05 1.02 -13.32
N LYS A 114 -10.37 1.00 -13.14
CA LYS A 114 -11.04 1.77 -12.08
C LYS A 114 -10.55 1.34 -10.69
N GLY A 115 -10.43 0.05 -10.45
CA GLY A 115 -9.90 -0.50 -9.19
C GLY A 115 -8.46 -0.05 -8.94
N ALA A 116 -7.60 -0.09 -9.95
CA ALA A 116 -6.22 0.38 -9.86
C ALA A 116 -6.13 1.88 -9.52
N VAL A 117 -6.97 2.72 -10.13
CA VAL A 117 -7.04 4.16 -9.82
C VAL A 117 -7.52 4.39 -8.38
N GLU A 118 -8.53 3.67 -7.93
CA GLU A 118 -9.01 3.75 -6.54
C GLU A 118 -7.95 3.31 -5.53
N PHE A 119 -7.22 2.26 -5.86
CA PHE A 119 -6.11 1.77 -5.05
C PHE A 119 -4.98 2.81 -4.97
N ALA A 120 -4.59 3.38 -6.11
CA ALA A 120 -3.60 4.45 -6.18
C ALA A 120 -4.03 5.68 -5.36
N ALA A 121 -5.28 6.12 -5.51
CA ALA A 121 -5.85 7.24 -4.75
C ALA A 121 -5.84 6.97 -3.23
N SER A 122 -6.20 5.75 -2.82
CA SER A 122 -6.11 5.32 -1.42
C SER A 122 -4.69 5.41 -0.85
N ASN A 123 -3.71 4.98 -1.63
CA ASN A 123 -2.31 5.03 -1.23
C ASN A 123 -1.78 6.47 -1.17
N VAL A 124 -2.13 7.31 -2.14
CA VAL A 124 -1.76 8.73 -2.13
C VAL A 124 -2.33 9.46 -0.92
N LEU A 125 -3.60 9.22 -0.57
CA LEU A 125 -4.23 9.80 0.63
C LEU A 125 -3.58 9.34 1.93
N SER A 126 -3.03 8.13 1.95
CA SER A 126 -2.42 7.53 3.16
C SER A 126 -0.93 7.83 3.27
N MET A 127 -0.22 7.75 2.14
CA MET A 127 1.25 7.73 2.08
C MET A 127 1.84 8.90 1.30
N LYS A 128 1.03 9.87 0.86
CA LYS A 128 1.40 11.03 0.05
C LYS A 128 1.80 10.71 -1.40
N TRP A 129 2.20 9.49 -1.71
CA TRP A 129 2.65 9.09 -3.04
C TRP A 129 2.29 7.63 -3.35
N HIS A 130 2.24 7.33 -4.62
CA HIS A 130 2.07 5.98 -5.15
C HIS A 130 2.86 5.87 -6.46
N VAL A 131 3.44 4.72 -6.70
CA VAL A 131 4.18 4.45 -7.94
C VAL A 131 3.38 3.46 -8.76
N LEU A 132 3.19 3.79 -10.02
CA LEU A 132 2.66 2.88 -11.03
C LEU A 132 3.82 2.49 -11.94
N VAL A 133 4.04 1.22 -12.09
CA VAL A 133 5.04 0.67 -13.00
C VAL A 133 4.27 0.00 -14.13
N ALA A 134 4.46 0.49 -15.36
CA ALA A 134 4.01 -0.19 -16.55
C ALA A 134 5.15 -1.07 -17.04
N ASP A 135 4.89 -2.35 -17.13
CA ASP A 135 5.82 -3.32 -17.67
C ASP A 135 5.18 -4.02 -18.88
N TYR A 136 5.99 -4.56 -19.73
CA TYR A 136 5.54 -5.37 -20.85
C TYR A 136 6.46 -6.58 -21.01
N GLN A 137 5.89 -7.66 -21.46
CA GLN A 137 6.65 -8.86 -21.71
C GLN A 137 7.68 -8.60 -22.83
N ASP A 138 8.95 -8.94 -22.59
CA ASP A 138 9.96 -8.88 -23.62
C ASP A 138 9.67 -9.95 -24.68
N LEU A 139 9.21 -9.49 -25.83
CA LEU A 139 8.87 -10.34 -26.98
C LEU A 139 10.02 -10.44 -28.00
N SER A 140 11.24 -10.05 -27.64
CA SER A 140 12.37 -10.04 -28.54
C SER A 140 12.69 -11.43 -29.15
N ASP A 141 12.40 -12.51 -28.42
CA ASP A 141 12.62 -13.90 -28.84
C ASP A 141 11.36 -14.58 -29.40
N VAL A 142 10.26 -13.86 -29.54
CA VAL A 142 8.98 -14.41 -29.95
C VAL A 142 8.68 -14.02 -31.41
N ASP A 143 8.36 -14.98 -32.25
CA ASP A 143 7.90 -14.72 -33.61
C ASP A 143 6.49 -14.11 -33.56
N LEU A 144 6.43 -12.77 -33.60
CA LEU A 144 5.18 -11.99 -33.53
C LEU A 144 4.21 -12.31 -34.70
N ASN A 145 4.66 -12.98 -35.77
CA ASN A 145 3.78 -13.42 -36.85
C ASN A 145 3.06 -14.73 -36.53
N ALA A 146 3.53 -15.46 -35.54
CA ALA A 146 2.95 -16.76 -35.13
C ALA A 146 1.96 -16.65 -33.95
N ILE A 147 1.87 -15.47 -33.29
CA ILE A 147 1.04 -15.28 -32.11
C ILE A 147 -0.23 -14.50 -32.47
N SER A 148 -1.36 -15.05 -32.16
CA SER A 148 -2.62 -14.31 -32.23
C SER A 148 -2.80 -13.42 -30.98
N ILE A 149 -3.58 -12.35 -31.11
CA ILE A 149 -3.91 -11.48 -29.97
C ILE A 149 -4.56 -12.29 -28.82
N ALA A 150 -5.33 -13.34 -29.16
CA ALA A 150 -5.97 -14.23 -28.19
C ALA A 150 -4.95 -15.05 -27.37
N ASP A 151 -3.77 -15.36 -27.93
CA ASP A 151 -2.72 -16.09 -27.21
C ASP A 151 -1.99 -15.20 -26.21
N LEU A 152 -1.95 -13.88 -26.44
CA LEU A 152 -1.38 -12.89 -25.52
C LEU A 152 -2.33 -12.54 -24.37
N GLU A 153 -3.65 -12.70 -24.59
CA GLU A 153 -4.68 -12.47 -23.56
C GLU A 153 -4.86 -13.69 -22.62
N ALA A 154 -4.30 -14.84 -22.97
CA ALA A 154 -4.48 -16.10 -22.25
C ALA A 154 -3.30 -16.43 -21.30
N GLN A 155 -2.25 -15.64 -21.28
CA GLN A 155 -1.09 -15.78 -20.38
C GLN A 155 -1.13 -14.77 -19.25
#